data_c8ffd5881fbfe1ec2e89f7a35f16c09d
#
_entry.id   c8ffd5881fbfe1ec2e89f7a35f16c09d
#
_cell.length_a   1.000
_cell.length_b   1.000
_cell.length_c   1.000
_cell.angle_alpha   90.00
_cell.angle_beta   90.00
_cell.angle_gamma   90.00
#
_symmetry.space_group_name_H-M   'P 1'
#
loop_
_entity.id
_entity.type
_entity.pdbx_description
1 polymer ?
#
loop_
_entity_poly.entity_id
_entity_poly.type
_entity_poly.pdbx_seq_one_letter_code
_entity_poly.pdbx_strand_id
1 'polypeptide(L)'
;MRFALTVTGPAYGTQQASSAWQFAQAVLQEGHELACVFFYREGVLNANQLTAPASDEFDLVRGWQSLHDEHGVALHICVAAALRRGVTDEREAQQLALPGHNLQPGFTLSGLGALRSEER
;
A
#
# COMPACT_ATOMS: atom_id res chain seq x y z
N MET A 1 12.68 -7.22 -16.55
CA MET A 1 13.32 -6.84 -15.27
C MET A 1 12.30 -6.88 -14.16
N ARG A 2 12.70 -7.22 -12.97
CA ARG A 2 11.81 -7.35 -11.82
C ARG A 2 12.05 -6.20 -10.84
N PHE A 3 10.98 -5.55 -10.41
CA PHE A 3 11.03 -4.38 -9.53
C PHE A 3 10.31 -4.64 -8.22
N ALA A 4 10.76 -3.96 -7.17
CA ALA A 4 10.06 -3.79 -5.92
C ALA A 4 10.14 -2.32 -5.55
N LEU A 5 9.04 -1.76 -5.05
CA LEU A 5 8.98 -0.34 -4.70
C LEU A 5 8.75 -0.17 -3.21
N THR A 6 9.32 0.90 -2.64
CA THR A 6 9.04 1.32 -1.28
C THR A 6 8.42 2.71 -1.32
N VAL A 7 7.26 2.86 -0.66
CA VAL A 7 6.52 4.12 -0.61
C VAL A 7 6.50 4.60 0.83
N THR A 8 7.03 5.79 1.08
CA THR A 8 7.10 6.38 2.43
C THR A 8 6.22 7.63 2.58
N GLY A 9 5.59 8.11 1.50
CA GLY A 9 4.71 9.27 1.55
C GLY A 9 3.24 8.87 1.61
N PRO A 10 2.39 9.71 2.21
CA PRO A 10 0.96 9.42 2.30
C PRO A 10 0.28 9.51 0.93
N ALA A 11 -0.95 9.03 0.85
CA ALA A 11 -1.71 9.06 -0.40
C ALA A 11 -1.92 10.49 -0.90
N TYR A 12 -2.12 11.42 0.01
CA TYR A 12 -2.37 12.82 -0.31
C TYR A 12 -1.51 13.70 0.57
N GLY A 13 -1.26 14.93 0.09
CA GLY A 13 -0.42 15.91 0.80
C GLY A 13 0.97 16.06 0.19
N THR A 14 1.47 15.04 -0.49
CA THR A 14 2.71 15.11 -1.28
C THR A 14 2.49 14.35 -2.58
N GLN A 15 3.43 14.47 -3.52
CA GLN A 15 3.34 13.76 -4.80
C GLN A 15 4.09 12.43 -4.79
N GLN A 16 4.74 12.08 -3.69
CA GLN A 16 5.58 10.88 -3.67
C GLN A 16 4.79 9.62 -4.01
N ALA A 17 3.64 9.42 -3.34
CA ALA A 17 2.86 8.20 -3.54
C ALA A 17 2.23 8.14 -4.93
N SER A 18 1.72 9.27 -5.45
CA SER A 18 1.15 9.29 -6.79
C SER A 18 2.23 9.10 -7.85
N SER A 19 3.42 9.65 -7.66
CA SER A 19 4.54 9.42 -8.57
C SER A 19 4.97 7.97 -8.56
N ALA A 20 4.98 7.32 -7.38
CA ALA A 20 5.30 5.91 -7.26
C ALA A 20 4.27 5.05 -7.98
N TRP A 21 2.98 5.39 -7.87
CA TRP A 21 1.92 4.67 -8.56
C TRP A 21 2.06 4.79 -10.08
N GLN A 22 2.37 5.99 -10.56
CA GLN A 22 2.61 6.22 -11.99
C GLN A 22 3.81 5.41 -12.48
N PHE A 23 4.88 5.36 -11.68
CA PHE A 23 6.05 4.54 -12.01
C PHE A 23 5.68 3.06 -12.07
N ALA A 24 4.86 2.58 -11.12
CA ALA A 24 4.39 1.20 -11.11
C ALA A 24 3.61 0.88 -12.39
N GLN A 25 2.74 1.79 -12.82
CA GLN A 25 2.01 1.62 -14.06
C GLN A 25 2.95 1.52 -15.25
N ALA A 26 3.96 2.39 -15.30
CA ALA A 26 4.92 2.39 -16.40
C ALA A 26 5.73 1.10 -16.45
N VAL A 27 6.15 0.59 -15.30
CA VAL A 27 6.88 -0.67 -15.21
C VAL A 27 6.07 -1.80 -15.83
N LEU A 28 4.78 -1.88 -15.50
CA LEU A 28 3.91 -2.92 -16.01
C LEU A 28 3.62 -2.75 -17.49
N GLN A 29 3.44 -1.50 -17.96
CA GLN A 29 3.18 -1.22 -19.37
C GLN A 29 4.37 -1.56 -20.25
N GLU A 30 5.59 -1.43 -19.72
CA GLU A 30 6.82 -1.76 -20.44
C GLU A 30 7.12 -3.26 -20.41
N GLY A 31 6.23 -4.08 -19.83
CA GLY A 31 6.40 -5.51 -19.81
C GLY A 31 7.30 -6.04 -18.71
N HIS A 32 7.68 -5.19 -17.76
CA HIS A 32 8.46 -5.63 -16.61
C HIS A 32 7.58 -6.18 -15.51
N GLU A 33 8.17 -6.90 -14.59
CA GLU A 33 7.46 -7.44 -13.43
C GLU A 33 7.59 -6.49 -12.24
N LEU A 34 6.48 -6.20 -11.59
CA LEU A 34 6.45 -5.51 -10.31
C LEU A 34 6.05 -6.53 -9.24
N ALA A 35 7.04 -7.00 -8.46
CA ALA A 35 6.82 -8.08 -7.51
C ALA A 35 5.98 -7.60 -6.33
N CYS A 36 6.32 -6.45 -5.78
CA CYS A 36 5.61 -5.92 -4.62
C CYS A 36 5.80 -4.42 -4.49
N VAL A 37 4.92 -3.80 -3.71
CA VAL A 37 5.07 -2.44 -3.22
C VAL A 37 5.03 -2.52 -1.70
N PHE A 38 6.01 -1.93 -1.04
CA PHE A 38 6.09 -1.92 0.42
C PHE A 38 5.85 -0.51 0.93
N PHE A 39 4.85 -0.35 1.78
CA PHE A 39 4.47 0.95 2.34
C PHE A 39 5.00 1.05 3.76
N TYR A 40 5.77 2.09 4.05
CA TYR A 40 6.42 2.30 5.32
C TYR A 40 6.22 3.74 5.78
N ARG A 41 6.34 4.01 7.07
CA ARG A 41 6.12 5.33 7.63
C ARG A 41 4.74 5.84 7.20
N GLU A 42 4.62 7.10 6.78
CA GLU A 42 3.37 7.68 6.31
C GLU A 42 2.81 6.99 5.08
N GLY A 43 3.64 6.20 4.39
CA GLY A 43 3.17 5.41 3.25
C GLY A 43 2.04 4.45 3.59
N VAL A 44 1.96 3.99 4.84
CA VAL A 44 0.89 3.08 5.26
C VAL A 44 -0.50 3.73 5.15
N LEU A 45 -0.58 5.06 5.10
CA LEU A 45 -1.84 5.76 4.93
C LEU A 45 -2.46 5.53 3.55
N ASN A 46 -1.70 5.02 2.59
CA ASN A 46 -2.24 4.59 1.30
C ASN A 46 -3.19 3.39 1.41
N ALA A 47 -3.17 2.71 2.55
CA ALA A 47 -3.98 1.52 2.77
C ALA A 47 -5.22 1.77 3.63
N ASN A 48 -5.54 3.02 3.93
CA ASN A 48 -6.67 3.36 4.78
C ASN A 48 -7.97 3.36 3.96
N GLN A 49 -8.80 2.37 4.20
CA GLN A 49 -10.09 2.19 3.53
C GLN A 49 -11.01 3.41 3.71
N LEU A 50 -10.85 4.14 4.82
CA LEU A 50 -11.70 5.29 5.14
C LEU A 50 -11.29 6.56 4.39
N THR A 51 -10.18 6.54 3.65
CA THR A 51 -9.78 7.65 2.82
C THR A 51 -10.78 7.83 1.69
N ALA A 52 -11.37 9.00 1.59
CA ALA A 52 -12.42 9.29 0.61
C ALA A 52 -12.08 10.58 -0.13
N PRO A 53 -11.37 10.49 -1.26
CA PRO A 53 -11.02 11.69 -2.02
C PRO A 53 -12.25 12.33 -2.66
N ALA A 54 -12.13 13.61 -3.01
CA ALA A 54 -13.19 14.30 -3.72
C ALA A 54 -13.41 13.66 -5.10
N SER A 55 -14.59 13.88 -5.68
CA SER A 55 -14.97 13.20 -6.93
C SER A 55 -14.07 13.54 -8.11
N ASP A 56 -13.39 14.69 -8.07
CA ASP A 56 -12.47 15.12 -9.12
C ASP A 56 -11.01 14.78 -8.83
N GLU A 57 -10.72 14.12 -7.70
CA GLU A 57 -9.38 13.68 -7.36
C GLU A 57 -9.19 12.22 -7.73
N PHE A 58 -7.96 11.86 -8.13
CA PHE A 58 -7.65 10.46 -8.36
C PHE A 58 -7.69 9.68 -7.04
N ASP A 59 -8.38 8.55 -7.03
CA ASP A 59 -8.48 7.69 -5.85
C ASP A 59 -7.26 6.78 -5.78
N LEU A 60 -6.23 7.24 -5.11
CA LEU A 60 -4.95 6.53 -5.05
C LEU A 60 -5.05 5.24 -4.24
N VAL A 61 -5.87 5.22 -3.19
CA VAL A 61 -6.04 4.02 -2.36
C VAL A 61 -6.59 2.87 -3.21
N ARG A 62 -7.65 3.13 -3.99
CA ARG A 62 -8.24 2.10 -4.87
C ARG A 62 -7.36 1.89 -6.10
N GLY A 63 -6.55 2.88 -6.48
CA GLY A 63 -5.56 2.72 -7.54
C GLY A 63 -4.51 1.66 -7.20
N TRP A 64 -4.00 1.66 -5.97
CA TRP A 64 -3.09 0.61 -5.53
C TRP A 64 -3.78 -0.75 -5.54
N GLN A 65 -5.01 -0.82 -5.05
CA GLN A 65 -5.76 -2.07 -5.06
C GLN A 65 -5.91 -2.63 -6.47
N SER A 66 -6.13 -1.76 -7.46
CA SER A 66 -6.24 -2.17 -8.86
C SER A 66 -4.98 -2.87 -9.35
N LEU A 67 -3.80 -2.41 -8.94
CA LEU A 67 -2.56 -3.08 -9.30
C LEU A 67 -2.51 -4.50 -8.75
N HIS A 68 -3.00 -4.68 -7.52
CA HIS A 68 -3.08 -6.01 -6.93
C HIS A 68 -4.08 -6.88 -7.67
N ASP A 69 -5.28 -6.37 -7.92
CA ASP A 69 -6.37 -7.15 -8.52
C ASP A 69 -6.10 -7.51 -9.98
N GLU A 70 -5.52 -6.58 -10.73
CA GLU A 70 -5.34 -6.76 -12.18
C GLU A 70 -4.01 -7.37 -12.56
N HIS A 71 -2.97 -7.14 -11.76
CA HIS A 71 -1.61 -7.55 -12.11
C HIS A 71 -0.96 -8.46 -11.06
N GLY A 72 -1.66 -8.78 -9.98
CA GLY A 72 -1.12 -9.66 -8.95
C GLY A 72 0.01 -9.05 -8.13
N VAL A 73 0.14 -7.72 -8.12
CA VAL A 73 1.19 -7.05 -7.35
C VAL A 73 0.91 -7.19 -5.86
N ALA A 74 1.87 -7.66 -5.09
CA ALA A 74 1.73 -7.75 -3.64
C ALA A 74 1.87 -6.37 -3.01
N LEU A 75 0.92 -6.01 -2.16
CA LEU A 75 0.90 -4.71 -1.47
C LEU A 75 1.10 -4.96 0.03
N HIS A 76 2.32 -4.73 0.51
CA HIS A 76 2.66 -4.94 1.91
C HIS A 76 2.73 -3.61 2.65
N ILE A 77 2.19 -3.56 3.86
CA ILE A 77 2.39 -2.39 4.72
C ILE A 77 3.05 -2.83 6.03
N CYS A 78 3.95 -1.99 6.53
CA CYS A 78 4.63 -2.27 7.79
C CYS A 78 3.63 -2.26 8.93
N VAL A 79 3.48 -3.39 9.64
CA VAL A 79 2.48 -3.53 10.68
C VAL A 79 2.68 -2.51 11.80
N ALA A 80 3.90 -2.29 12.26
CA ALA A 80 4.18 -1.34 13.34
C ALA A 80 3.84 0.09 12.93
N ALA A 81 4.24 0.48 11.71
CA ALA A 81 3.95 1.82 11.21
C ALA A 81 2.44 2.03 11.02
N ALA A 82 1.76 1.00 10.54
CA ALA A 82 0.31 1.05 10.32
C ALA A 82 -0.44 1.23 11.65
N LEU A 83 -0.11 0.41 12.65
CA LEU A 83 -0.80 0.48 13.94
C LEU A 83 -0.59 1.82 14.64
N ARG A 84 0.61 2.39 14.56
CA ARG A 84 0.88 3.72 15.12
C ARG A 84 0.03 4.81 14.49
N ARG A 85 -0.42 4.61 13.26
CA ARG A 85 -1.15 5.62 12.48
C ARG A 85 -2.62 5.28 12.31
N GLY A 86 -3.09 4.27 13.06
CA GLY A 86 -4.51 3.94 13.06
C GLY A 86 -4.97 3.14 11.85
N VAL A 87 -4.07 2.44 11.17
CA VAL A 87 -4.43 1.54 10.06
C VAL A 87 -4.26 0.10 10.55
N THR A 88 -5.33 -0.66 10.52
CA THR A 88 -5.32 -2.03 11.05
C THR A 88 -6.28 -2.92 10.29
N ASP A 89 -5.97 -4.21 10.23
CA ASP A 89 -6.91 -5.20 9.74
C ASP A 89 -7.76 -5.74 10.90
N GLU A 90 -8.72 -6.60 10.57
CA GLU A 90 -9.64 -7.14 11.57
C GLU A 90 -8.90 -7.98 12.62
N ARG A 91 -7.93 -8.78 12.19
CA ARG A 91 -7.19 -9.68 13.07
C ARG A 91 -6.41 -8.91 14.14
N GLU A 92 -5.65 -7.89 13.72
CA GLU A 92 -4.89 -7.07 14.66
C GLU A 92 -5.82 -6.26 15.57
N ALA A 93 -6.93 -5.76 15.02
CA ALA A 93 -7.90 -5.01 15.80
C ALA A 93 -8.48 -5.88 16.92
N GLN A 94 -8.79 -7.14 16.62
CA GLN A 94 -9.30 -8.07 17.64
C GLN A 94 -8.26 -8.37 18.70
N GLN A 95 -7.01 -8.62 18.30
CA GLN A 95 -5.94 -8.93 19.25
C GLN A 95 -5.64 -7.78 20.20
N LEU A 96 -5.75 -6.54 19.71
CA LEU A 96 -5.43 -5.34 20.46
C LEU A 96 -6.67 -4.68 21.08
N ALA A 97 -7.84 -5.28 20.93
CA ALA A 97 -9.12 -4.77 21.43
C ALA A 97 -9.41 -3.35 20.89
N LEU A 98 -9.13 -3.12 19.62
CA LEU A 98 -9.41 -1.83 18.98
C LEU A 98 -10.86 -1.77 18.52
N PRO A 99 -11.44 -0.55 18.42
CA PRO A 99 -12.87 -0.39 18.11
C PRO A 99 -13.26 -0.69 16.65
N GLY A 100 -12.30 -0.87 15.76
CA GLY A 100 -12.62 -1.15 14.37
C GLY A 100 -11.38 -1.45 13.55
N HIS A 101 -11.57 -1.64 12.25
CA HIS A 101 -10.48 -1.91 11.33
C HIS A 101 -10.76 -1.18 10.01
N ASN A 102 -9.70 -0.83 9.28
CA ASN A 102 -9.82 0.03 8.11
C ASN A 102 -8.81 -0.28 7.01
N LEU A 103 -8.24 -1.48 7.01
CA LEU A 103 -7.30 -1.85 5.95
C LEU A 103 -8.05 -2.07 4.64
N GLN A 104 -7.64 -1.36 3.59
CA GLN A 104 -8.23 -1.52 2.26
C GLN A 104 -7.96 -2.94 1.74
N PRO A 105 -8.95 -3.61 1.14
CA PRO A 105 -8.72 -4.90 0.51
C PRO A 105 -7.57 -4.85 -0.51
N GLY A 106 -6.79 -5.92 -0.57
CA GLY A 106 -5.63 -6.01 -1.43
C GLY A 106 -4.31 -5.70 -0.74
N PHE A 107 -4.35 -5.01 0.40
CA PHE A 107 -3.15 -4.75 1.20
C PHE A 107 -2.99 -5.81 2.29
N THR A 108 -1.75 -6.06 2.68
CA THR A 108 -1.43 -7.05 3.73
C THR A 108 -0.49 -6.44 4.75
N LEU A 109 -0.80 -6.61 6.03
CA LEU A 109 0.11 -6.21 7.10
C LEU A 109 1.31 -7.16 7.12
N SER A 110 2.52 -6.62 7.08
CA SER A 110 3.74 -7.41 6.98
C SER A 110 4.87 -6.76 7.77
N GLY A 111 5.88 -7.54 8.13
CA GLY A 111 7.11 -7.01 8.68
C GLY A 111 8.07 -6.61 7.57
N LEU A 112 9.16 -5.95 7.94
CA LEU A 112 10.18 -5.55 6.96
C LEU A 112 10.81 -6.73 6.24
N GLY A 113 10.77 -7.92 6.84
CA GLY A 113 11.29 -9.13 6.21
C GLY A 113 10.60 -9.48 4.89
N ALA A 114 9.33 -9.08 4.70
CA ALA A 114 8.62 -9.35 3.46
C ALA A 114 9.27 -8.65 2.28
N LEU A 115 9.69 -7.39 2.45
CA LEU A 115 10.38 -6.64 1.41
C LEU A 115 11.71 -7.31 1.07
N ARG A 116 12.46 -7.70 2.09
CA ARG A 116 13.75 -8.36 1.89
C ARG A 116 13.61 -9.65 1.09
N SER A 117 12.58 -10.43 1.36
CA SER A 117 12.32 -11.68 0.62
C SER A 117 12.04 -11.41 -0.85
N GLU A 118 11.32 -10.35 -1.16
CA GLU A 118 10.98 -10.01 -2.53
C GLU A 118 12.16 -9.45 -3.32
N GLU A 119 13.15 -8.91 -2.64
CA GLU A 119 14.34 -8.36 -3.31
C GLU A 119 15.29 -9.44 -3.83
N ARG A 120 15.10 -10.67 -3.41
CA ARG A 120 15.90 -11.78 -3.92
C ARG A 120 15.41 -12.23 -5.30
#